data_5a17354937ee17f6adfe6e3191df5379
#
_entry.id   5a17354937ee17f6adfe6e3191df5379
#
_cell.length_a   1.000
_cell.length_b   1.000
_cell.length_c   1.000
_cell.angle_alpha   90.00
_cell.angle_beta   90.00
_cell.angle_gamma   90.00
#
_symmetry.space_group_name_H-M   'P 1'
#
loop_
_entity.id
_entity.type
_entity.pdbx_description
1 polymer ?
#
loop_
_entity_poly.entity_id
_entity_poly.type
_entity_poly.pdbx_seq_one_letter_code
_entity_poly.pdbx_strand_id
1 'polypeptide(L)'
;MKVEQPSAEKSPIPIQTMTNELIKLVESEFTGRRDAIPAFQAGDTINVHLKIIEGTKERIQVFTGTVIQRRNVGGSGETFTVRKISNGVGVERIIPILSPSIDKLEVVRRGKVRRARLFYLRGKQGKAARVKELKKK
;
A
#
# COMPACT_ATOMS: atom_id res chain seq x y z
N MET A 1 10.05 -65.50 -11.13
CA MET A 1 10.92 -64.39 -10.81
C MET A 1 10.31 -63.10 -11.32
N LYS A 2 9.72 -62.29 -10.42
CA LYS A 2 9.18 -60.96 -10.76
C LYS A 2 10.32 -59.97 -10.71
N VAL A 3 10.60 -59.37 -11.85
CA VAL A 3 11.55 -58.26 -11.95
C VAL A 3 10.82 -56.99 -11.49
N GLU A 4 11.22 -56.43 -10.34
CA GLU A 4 10.80 -55.13 -9.88
C GLU A 4 11.35 -54.07 -10.82
N GLN A 5 10.45 -53.20 -11.32
CA GLN A 5 10.82 -51.99 -12.03
C GLN A 5 11.17 -50.90 -11.02
N PRO A 6 12.25 -50.14 -11.21
CA PRO A 6 12.58 -49.04 -10.35
C PRO A 6 11.66 -47.84 -10.59
N SER A 7 11.26 -47.28 -9.51
CA SER A 7 10.41 -46.11 -9.27
C SER A 7 10.67 -44.92 -10.21
N ALA A 8 9.54 -44.34 -10.60
CA ALA A 8 9.40 -43.11 -11.37
C ALA A 8 10.37 -42.00 -10.94
N GLU A 9 11.20 -41.56 -11.86
CA GLU A 9 11.94 -40.31 -11.81
C GLU A 9 10.96 -39.17 -11.59
N LYS A 10 11.11 -38.50 -10.46
CA LYS A 10 10.44 -37.22 -10.22
C LYS A 10 10.96 -36.23 -11.26
N SER A 11 10.12 -35.87 -12.20
CA SER A 11 10.38 -34.79 -13.15
C SER A 11 10.85 -33.54 -12.41
N PRO A 12 11.89 -32.84 -12.88
CA PRO A 12 12.38 -31.63 -12.23
C PRO A 12 11.24 -30.60 -12.22
N ILE A 13 10.97 -30.04 -11.04
CA ILE A 13 9.97 -28.99 -10.83
C ILE A 13 10.39 -27.80 -11.70
N PRO A 14 9.50 -27.29 -12.57
CA PRO A 14 9.85 -26.17 -13.46
C PRO A 14 10.26 -24.95 -12.64
N ILE A 15 11.37 -24.34 -13.03
CA ILE A 15 12.01 -23.18 -12.34
C ILE A 15 11.01 -22.06 -12.02
N GLN A 16 10.00 -21.85 -12.88
CA GLN A 16 8.92 -20.89 -12.66
C GLN A 16 8.05 -21.20 -11.42
N THR A 17 7.83 -22.46 -11.11
CA THR A 17 7.04 -22.87 -9.94
C THR A 17 7.82 -22.59 -8.66
N MET A 18 9.11 -22.84 -8.65
CA MET A 18 9.99 -22.55 -7.49
C MET A 18 10.09 -21.06 -7.21
N THR A 19 10.17 -20.23 -8.28
CA THR A 19 10.22 -18.76 -8.12
C THR A 19 8.94 -18.24 -7.45
N ASN A 20 7.77 -18.77 -7.83
CA ASN A 20 6.49 -18.38 -7.22
C ASN A 20 6.37 -18.80 -5.76
N GLU A 21 6.93 -19.94 -5.39
CA GLU A 21 6.94 -20.43 -4.00
C GLU A 21 7.84 -19.58 -3.12
N LEU A 22 9.04 -19.20 -3.60
CA LEU A 22 9.95 -18.32 -2.88
C LEU A 22 9.36 -16.92 -2.69
N ILE A 23 8.70 -16.38 -3.70
CA ILE A 23 7.99 -15.09 -3.59
C ILE A 23 6.90 -15.17 -2.54
N LYS A 24 6.08 -16.22 -2.54
CA LYS A 24 5.02 -16.42 -1.54
C LYS A 24 5.57 -16.55 -0.11
N LEU A 25 6.73 -17.20 0.05
CA LEU A 25 7.38 -17.33 1.34
C LEU A 25 7.79 -15.95 1.89
N VAL A 26 8.43 -15.13 1.06
CA VAL A 26 8.80 -13.76 1.45
C VAL A 26 7.55 -12.90 1.71
N GLU A 27 6.52 -13.01 0.88
CA GLU A 27 5.27 -12.28 1.06
C GLU A 27 4.58 -12.63 2.38
N SER A 28 4.65 -13.89 2.82
CA SER A 28 4.03 -14.33 4.08
C SER A 28 4.62 -13.65 5.31
N GLU A 29 5.90 -13.31 5.29
CA GLU A 29 6.57 -12.58 6.38
C GLU A 29 6.02 -11.16 6.58
N PHE A 30 5.55 -10.53 5.48
CA PHE A 30 5.03 -9.16 5.51
C PHE A 30 3.51 -9.07 5.64
N THR A 31 2.80 -10.19 5.53
CA THR A 31 1.32 -10.21 5.57
C THR A 31 0.77 -9.66 6.89
N GLY A 32 1.41 -9.97 8.01
CA GLY A 32 1.01 -9.48 9.33
C GLY A 32 1.01 -7.95 9.48
N ARG A 33 1.78 -7.24 8.66
CA ARG A 33 1.78 -5.76 8.66
C ARG A 33 0.50 -5.19 8.06
N ARG A 34 -0.11 -5.89 7.12
CA ARG A 34 -1.36 -5.46 6.50
C ARG A 34 -2.51 -5.43 7.50
N ASP A 35 -2.56 -6.39 8.42
CA ASP A 35 -3.63 -6.51 9.41
C ASP A 35 -3.61 -5.35 10.42
N ALA A 36 -2.43 -4.75 10.62
CA ALA A 36 -2.27 -3.56 11.47
C ALA A 36 -2.75 -2.26 10.80
N ILE A 37 -3.02 -2.28 9.49
CA ILE A 37 -3.41 -1.09 8.74
C ILE A 37 -4.93 -1.01 8.63
N PRO A 38 -5.55 0.11 9.04
CA PRO A 38 -7.00 0.28 8.93
C PRO A 38 -7.43 0.28 7.45
N ALA A 39 -8.65 -0.20 7.19
CA ALA A 39 -9.22 -0.15 5.86
C ALA A 39 -9.50 1.31 5.45
N PHE A 40 -8.95 1.73 4.32
CA PHE A 40 -9.15 3.06 3.74
C PHE A 40 -9.35 2.96 2.22
N GLN A 41 -9.86 4.02 1.62
CA GLN A 41 -10.15 4.10 0.18
C GLN A 41 -9.58 5.37 -0.43
N ALA A 42 -9.56 5.43 -1.77
CA ALA A 42 -9.29 6.67 -2.47
C ALA A 42 -10.34 7.74 -2.07
N GLY A 43 -9.89 8.95 -1.77
CA GLY A 43 -10.72 10.03 -1.26
C GLY A 43 -10.64 10.23 0.25
N ASP A 44 -10.18 9.25 1.01
CA ASP A 44 -10.00 9.37 2.44
C ASP A 44 -8.81 10.29 2.76
N THR A 45 -8.93 11.04 3.84
CA THR A 45 -7.82 11.80 4.41
C THR A 45 -7.17 10.95 5.49
N ILE A 46 -5.87 10.71 5.34
CA ILE A 46 -5.10 9.85 6.23
C ILE A 46 -3.86 10.56 6.78
N ASN A 47 -3.43 10.12 7.95
CA ASN A 47 -2.13 10.43 8.52
C ASN A 47 -1.24 9.20 8.36
N VAL A 48 -0.15 9.37 7.65
CA VAL A 48 0.88 8.33 7.52
C VAL A 48 2.07 8.72 8.36
N HIS A 49 2.37 7.94 9.37
CA HIS A 49 3.55 8.10 10.23
C HIS A 49 4.70 7.35 9.56
N LEU A 50 5.63 8.11 9.00
CA LEU A 50 6.80 7.58 8.32
C LEU A 50 8.02 7.65 9.21
N LYS A 51 8.64 6.51 9.43
CA LYS A 51 9.90 6.38 10.14
C LYS A 51 11.04 6.78 9.22
N ILE A 52 11.79 7.79 9.60
CA ILE A 52 12.96 8.28 8.86
C ILE A 52 14.19 7.97 9.70
N ILE A 53 15.14 7.28 9.08
CA ILE A 53 16.42 6.95 9.68
C ILE A 53 17.48 7.86 9.06
N GLU A 54 18.10 8.68 9.89
CA GLU A 54 19.16 9.63 9.49
C GLU A 54 20.43 9.29 10.28
N GLY A 55 21.31 8.48 9.69
CA GLY A 55 22.48 7.97 10.39
C GLY A 55 22.12 7.12 11.61
N THR A 56 22.45 7.60 12.81
CA THR A 56 22.13 6.93 14.09
C THR A 56 20.80 7.38 14.70
N LYS A 57 20.16 8.43 14.15
CA LYS A 57 18.93 9.01 14.66
C LYS A 57 17.72 8.50 13.87
N GLU A 58 16.67 8.15 14.60
CA GLU A 58 15.36 7.83 14.03
C GLU A 58 14.36 8.90 14.43
N ARG A 59 13.52 9.32 13.48
CA ARG A 59 12.41 10.23 13.74
C ARG A 59 11.17 9.80 12.98
N ILE A 60 10.00 10.13 13.53
CA ILE A 60 8.73 9.89 12.87
C ILE A 60 8.25 11.19 12.24
N GLN A 61 7.98 11.16 10.95
CA GLN A 61 7.38 12.26 10.20
C GLN A 61 5.94 11.89 9.84
N VAL A 62 5.00 12.74 10.23
CA VAL A 62 3.59 12.56 9.88
C VAL A 62 3.32 13.25 8.53
N PHE A 63 2.84 12.48 7.58
CA PHE A 63 2.39 12.99 6.29
C PHE A 63 0.87 12.89 6.22
N THR A 64 0.20 14.04 6.38
CA THR A 64 -1.26 14.14 6.31
C THR A 64 -1.69 14.54 4.91
N GLY A 65 -2.59 13.78 4.30
CA GLY A 65 -3.09 14.12 2.97
C GLY A 65 -4.27 13.27 2.54
N THR A 66 -4.76 13.53 1.34
CA THR A 66 -5.86 12.78 0.72
C THR A 66 -5.30 11.69 -0.18
N VAL A 67 -5.83 10.49 -0.04
CA VAL A 67 -5.49 9.36 -0.93
C VAL A 67 -6.13 9.59 -2.29
N ILE A 68 -5.31 9.74 -3.32
CA ILE A 68 -5.79 9.93 -4.69
C ILE A 68 -5.89 8.64 -5.49
N GLN A 69 -5.11 7.63 -5.11
CA GLN A 69 -5.06 6.36 -5.82
C GLN A 69 -4.62 5.23 -4.90
N ARG A 70 -5.15 4.03 -5.14
CA ARG A 70 -4.61 2.75 -4.66
C ARG A 70 -4.39 1.82 -5.86
N ARG A 71 -3.28 1.13 -5.90
CA ARG A 71 -2.93 0.16 -6.95
C ARG A 71 -2.69 -1.20 -6.34
N ASN A 72 -3.01 -2.26 -7.09
CA ASN A 72 -2.79 -3.66 -6.70
C ASN A 72 -3.37 -4.01 -5.32
N VAL A 73 -4.58 -3.53 -5.05
CA VAL A 73 -5.26 -3.75 -3.76
C VAL A 73 -5.33 -5.24 -3.46
N GLY A 74 -4.85 -5.63 -2.28
CA GLY A 74 -4.81 -7.03 -1.86
C GLY A 74 -3.52 -7.77 -2.23
N GLY A 75 -2.68 -7.26 -3.14
CA GLY A 75 -1.40 -7.84 -3.52
C GLY A 75 -0.23 -7.38 -2.66
N SER A 76 0.90 -8.08 -2.74
CA SER A 76 2.15 -7.70 -2.07
C SER A 76 2.71 -6.37 -2.59
N GLY A 77 2.52 -6.09 -3.87
CA GLY A 77 2.91 -4.84 -4.52
C GLY A 77 1.88 -3.72 -4.39
N GLU A 78 1.00 -3.76 -3.38
CA GLU A 78 0.02 -2.70 -3.18
C GLU A 78 0.69 -1.39 -2.81
N THR A 79 0.34 -0.33 -3.55
CA THR A 79 0.80 1.03 -3.29
C THR A 79 -0.38 1.99 -3.23
N PHE A 80 -0.22 3.04 -2.45
CA PHE A 80 -1.18 4.14 -2.41
C PHE A 80 -0.47 5.49 -2.55
N THR A 81 -1.14 6.43 -3.18
CA THR A 81 -0.63 7.78 -3.41
C THR A 81 -1.38 8.75 -2.53
N VAL A 82 -0.66 9.49 -1.71
CA VAL A 82 -1.20 10.53 -0.84
C VAL A 82 -0.77 11.90 -1.35
N ARG A 83 -1.74 12.78 -1.51
CA ARG A 83 -1.54 14.16 -1.95
C ARG A 83 -1.85 15.13 -0.82
N LYS A 84 -0.97 16.09 -0.60
CA LYS A 84 -1.24 17.27 0.22
C LYS A 84 -0.81 18.54 -0.50
N ILE A 85 -1.37 19.67 -0.10
CA ILE A 85 -0.90 20.98 -0.53
C ILE A 85 -0.06 21.55 0.62
N SER A 86 1.21 21.85 0.32
CA SER A 86 2.14 22.45 1.26
C SER A 86 2.66 23.76 0.66
N ASN A 87 2.43 24.88 1.35
CA ASN A 87 2.85 26.21 0.88
C ASN A 87 2.40 26.54 -0.55
N GLY A 88 1.16 26.17 -0.92
CA GLY A 88 0.61 26.38 -2.26
C GLY A 88 1.06 25.37 -3.30
N VAL A 89 1.98 24.46 -2.99
CA VAL A 89 2.50 23.43 -3.87
C VAL A 89 1.86 22.07 -3.55
N GLY A 90 1.37 21.38 -4.58
CA GLY A 90 0.86 20.02 -4.45
C GLY A 90 2.01 19.02 -4.32
N VAL A 91 2.07 18.31 -3.20
CA VAL A 91 3.06 17.26 -2.94
C VAL A 91 2.37 15.92 -2.93
N GLU A 92 2.89 14.97 -3.70
CA GLU A 92 2.40 13.60 -3.76
C GLU A 92 3.50 12.63 -3.31
N ARG A 93 3.12 11.64 -2.52
CA ARG A 93 3.98 10.52 -2.16
C ARG A 93 3.31 9.22 -2.52
N ILE A 94 4.05 8.35 -3.21
CA ILE A 94 3.65 6.97 -3.48
C ILE A 94 4.30 6.11 -2.40
N ILE A 95 3.47 5.39 -1.66
CA ILE A 95 3.90 4.62 -0.49
C ILE A 95 3.45 3.18 -0.67
N PRO A 96 4.39 2.20 -0.67
CA PRO A 96 4.03 0.78 -0.61
C PRO A 96 3.40 0.46 0.74
N ILE A 97 2.29 -0.27 0.74
CA ILE A 97 1.53 -0.56 1.97
C ILE A 97 2.31 -1.43 2.96
N LEU A 98 3.14 -2.32 2.45
CA LEU A 98 3.97 -3.23 3.27
C LEU A 98 5.35 -2.65 3.61
N SER A 99 5.59 -1.35 3.33
CA SER A 99 6.87 -0.71 3.63
C SER A 99 7.19 -0.75 5.12
N PRO A 100 8.42 -1.14 5.49
CA PRO A 100 8.88 -1.08 6.88
C PRO A 100 8.98 0.35 7.41
N SER A 101 9.02 1.35 6.53
CA SER A 101 9.06 2.76 6.90
C SER A 101 7.73 3.29 7.43
N ILE A 102 6.62 2.55 7.27
CA ILE A 102 5.34 2.93 7.85
C ILE A 102 5.32 2.44 9.29
N ASP A 103 5.27 3.37 10.23
CA ASP A 103 5.08 3.08 11.64
C ASP A 103 3.59 2.86 11.95
N LYS A 104 2.76 3.85 11.56
CA LYS A 104 1.31 3.84 11.80
C LYS A 104 0.57 4.53 10.68
N LEU A 105 -0.65 4.08 10.40
CA LEU A 105 -1.57 4.73 9.48
C LEU A 105 -2.90 4.99 10.20
N GLU A 106 -3.39 6.21 10.12
CA GLU A 106 -4.65 6.63 10.73
C GLU A 106 -5.58 7.24 9.69
N VAL A 107 -6.85 6.84 9.71
CA VAL A 107 -7.88 7.46 8.87
C VAL A 107 -8.51 8.60 9.65
N VAL A 108 -8.24 9.83 9.23
CA VAL A 108 -8.77 11.06 9.85
C VAL A 108 -10.20 11.32 9.41
N ARG A 109 -10.45 11.19 8.11
CA ARG A 109 -11.74 11.49 7.52
C ARG A 109 -12.02 10.59 6.33
N ARG A 110 -13.23 10.10 6.22
CA ARG A 110 -13.69 9.33 5.07
C ARG A 110 -14.30 10.25 4.02
N GLY A 111 -13.84 10.09 2.77
CA GLY A 111 -14.29 10.90 1.65
C GLY A 111 -15.35 10.20 0.81
N LYS A 112 -16.36 10.95 0.35
CA LYS A 112 -17.32 10.47 -0.64
C LYS A 112 -16.81 10.78 -2.03
N VAL A 113 -16.45 9.74 -2.79
CA VAL A 113 -15.95 9.86 -4.16
C VAL A 113 -16.71 8.92 -5.09
N ARG A 114 -16.73 9.27 -6.38
CA ARG A 114 -17.35 8.48 -7.44
C ARG A 114 -16.33 7.75 -8.32
N ARG A 115 -15.04 8.05 -8.16
CA ARG A 115 -13.94 7.53 -8.98
C ARG A 115 -12.92 6.84 -8.10
N ALA A 116 -12.32 5.78 -8.62
CA ALA A 116 -11.23 5.06 -7.95
C ALA A 116 -9.89 5.82 -8.01
N ARG A 117 -9.72 6.70 -9.01
CA ARG A 117 -8.52 7.53 -9.20
C ARG A 117 -8.93 8.99 -9.25
N LEU A 118 -8.34 9.80 -8.39
CA LEU A 118 -8.72 11.20 -8.19
C LEU A 118 -7.69 12.15 -8.80
N PHE A 119 -7.21 11.87 -10.01
CA PHE A 119 -6.20 12.68 -10.69
C PHE A 119 -6.68 14.10 -11.03
N TYR A 120 -7.99 14.32 -11.08
CA TYR A 120 -8.56 15.65 -11.29
C TYR A 120 -8.23 16.63 -10.16
N LEU A 121 -7.85 16.14 -8.96
CA LEU A 121 -7.43 16.98 -7.84
C LEU A 121 -6.09 17.68 -8.10
N ARG A 122 -5.28 17.19 -9.02
CA ARG A 122 -3.97 17.77 -9.37
C ARG A 122 -4.07 19.20 -9.90
N GLY A 123 -5.14 19.50 -10.64
CA GLY A 123 -5.40 20.84 -11.17
C GLY A 123 -6.21 21.74 -10.25
N LYS A 124 -6.56 21.30 -9.04
CA LYS A 124 -7.45 22.03 -8.13
C LYS A 124 -6.72 22.44 -6.85
N GLN A 125 -7.07 23.64 -6.36
CA GLN A 125 -6.54 24.19 -5.10
C GLN A 125 -7.67 24.72 -4.22
N GLY A 126 -7.39 24.93 -2.93
CA GLY A 126 -8.33 25.48 -1.98
C GLY A 126 -9.59 24.63 -1.78
N LYS A 127 -10.76 25.26 -1.79
CA LYS A 127 -12.04 24.58 -1.59
C LYS A 127 -12.36 23.54 -2.66
N ALA A 128 -11.96 23.78 -3.91
CA ALA A 128 -12.20 22.86 -5.03
C ALA A 128 -11.40 21.55 -4.93
N ALA A 129 -10.29 21.54 -4.20
CA ALA A 129 -9.45 20.38 -3.94
C ALA A 129 -9.94 19.53 -2.75
N ARG A 130 -10.93 19.99 -2.01
CA ARG A 130 -11.46 19.26 -0.84
C ARG A 130 -12.45 18.20 -1.29
N VAL A 131 -12.22 16.96 -0.88
CA VAL A 131 -13.19 15.87 -1.04
C VAL A 131 -14.30 16.03 0.00
N LYS A 132 -15.56 15.84 -0.43
CA LYS A 132 -16.72 15.88 0.48
C LYS A 132 -16.61 14.71 1.48
N GLU A 133 -16.94 14.99 2.73
CA GLU A 133 -16.95 13.97 3.77
C GLU A 133 -18.14 13.02 3.61
N LEU A 134 -17.89 11.73 3.85
CA LEU A 134 -18.92 10.71 3.92
C LEU A 134 -19.57 10.78 5.28
N LYS A 135 -20.73 11.49 5.38
CA LYS A 135 -21.53 11.47 6.61
C LYS A 135 -22.15 10.08 6.78
N LYS A 136 -21.84 9.41 7.88
CA LYS A 136 -22.65 8.26 8.30
C LYS A 136 -24.04 8.77 8.68
N LYS A 137 -25.05 8.19 8.07
CA LYS A 137 -26.45 8.33 8.58
C LYS A 137 -26.57 7.53 9.86
#